data_857155203d72068e535433c4cc6d318f
#
_entry.id   857155203d72068e535433c4cc6d318f
#
_cell.length_a   1.000
_cell.length_b   1.000
_cell.length_c   1.000
_cell.angle_alpha   90.00
_cell.angle_beta   90.00
_cell.angle_gamma   90.00
#
_symmetry.space_group_name_H-M   'P 1'
#
loop_
_entity.id
_entity.type
_entity.pdbx_description
1 polymer ?
#
loop_
_entity_poly.entity_id
_entity_poly.type
_entity_poly.pdbx_seq_one_letter_code
_entity_poly.pdbx_strand_id
1 'polypeptide(L)'
;MSRPNIPTAEQEYDEIKVPGRDGNLYRKKGTLKDIPIEITYNFLSDDPEDWAEDFRSIKRRFLKESTGMLMFSDDPGYYYKVKKIDIGTNERLAKRIGKFQVTFTCEGYMYLIEGAETRNLSDTLYNAFEECKPVYEIAGDGVCTLTVNGTEVTANIGGKLVIDLSL
;
A
#
# COMPACT_ATOMS: atom_id res chain seq x y z
N MET A 1 -10.22 -9.96 18.21
CA MET A 1 -9.44 -10.42 17.04
C MET A 1 -7.99 -10.14 17.35
N SER A 2 -7.09 -11.10 17.23
CA SER A 2 -5.65 -10.82 17.40
C SER A 2 -5.14 -10.12 16.15
N ARG A 3 -4.19 -9.16 16.32
CA ARG A 3 -3.49 -8.53 15.20
C ARG A 3 -2.82 -9.62 14.35
N PRO A 4 -2.90 -9.55 13.02
CA PRO A 4 -2.18 -10.47 12.16
C PRO A 4 -0.67 -10.28 12.33
N ASN A 5 0.09 -11.33 12.03
CA ASN A 5 1.54 -11.22 11.96
C ASN A 5 1.92 -10.46 10.68
N ILE A 6 2.58 -9.31 10.83
CA ILE A 6 2.99 -8.47 9.71
C ILE A 6 4.48 -8.71 9.46
N PRO A 7 4.86 -9.25 8.30
CA PRO A 7 6.26 -9.47 7.98
C PRO A 7 6.98 -8.13 7.79
N THR A 8 8.27 -8.10 8.15
CA THR A 8 9.13 -6.96 7.84
C THR A 8 9.50 -6.99 6.37
N ALA A 9 9.36 -5.85 5.69
CA ALA A 9 9.73 -5.73 4.29
C ALA A 9 11.25 -5.88 4.11
N GLU A 10 11.63 -6.65 3.10
CA GLU A 10 13.04 -6.80 2.71
C GLU A 10 13.44 -5.69 1.75
N GLN A 11 14.67 -5.20 1.93
CA GLN A 11 15.26 -4.25 0.98
C GLN A 11 15.61 -4.96 -0.34
N GLU A 12 15.34 -4.31 -1.45
CA GLU A 12 15.74 -4.84 -2.76
C GLU A 12 17.21 -4.55 -3.05
N TYR A 13 17.89 -5.55 -3.61
CA TYR A 13 19.29 -5.48 -4.04
C TYR A 13 19.44 -5.96 -5.48
N ASP A 14 20.36 -5.32 -6.22
CA ASP A 14 20.92 -5.88 -7.44
C ASP A 14 22.08 -6.80 -7.06
N GLU A 15 22.05 -8.04 -7.55
CA GLU A 15 23.18 -8.96 -7.46
C GLU A 15 24.08 -8.83 -8.69
N ILE A 16 25.33 -8.46 -8.47
CA ILE A 16 26.31 -8.28 -9.54
C ILE A 16 27.38 -9.33 -9.37
N LYS A 17 27.47 -10.26 -10.35
CA LYS A 17 28.53 -11.25 -10.40
C LYS A 17 29.79 -10.64 -11.03
N VAL A 18 30.88 -10.59 -10.26
CA VAL A 18 32.17 -10.08 -10.74
C VAL A 18 33.04 -11.28 -11.16
N PRO A 19 33.49 -11.38 -12.43
CA PRO A 19 34.37 -12.45 -12.87
C PRO A 19 35.67 -12.48 -12.04
N GLY A 20 36.07 -13.67 -11.59
CA GLY A 20 37.29 -13.88 -10.81
C GLY A 20 37.19 -13.49 -9.32
N ARG A 21 35.99 -13.19 -8.82
CA ARG A 21 35.75 -12.94 -7.40
C ARG A 21 34.79 -13.98 -6.83
N ASP A 22 35.08 -14.45 -5.61
CA ASP A 22 34.15 -15.29 -4.87
C ASP A 22 33.01 -14.46 -4.28
N GLY A 23 31.74 -14.95 -4.46
CA GLY A 23 30.53 -14.29 -4.02
C GLY A 23 30.03 -13.18 -4.96
N ASN A 24 28.85 -12.65 -4.64
CA ASN A 24 28.18 -11.58 -5.40
C ASN A 24 28.40 -10.22 -4.71
N LEU A 25 28.43 -9.17 -5.50
CA LEU A 25 28.33 -7.80 -5.00
C LEU A 25 26.85 -7.41 -4.92
N TYR A 26 26.42 -6.85 -3.77
CA TYR A 26 25.05 -6.40 -3.57
C TYR A 26 24.98 -4.88 -3.58
N ARG A 27 24.17 -4.34 -4.46
CA ARG A 27 23.87 -2.90 -4.54
C ARG A 27 22.43 -2.64 -4.15
N LYS A 28 22.20 -1.78 -3.14
CA LYS A 28 20.83 -1.38 -2.73
C LYS A 28 20.13 -0.66 -3.86
N LYS A 29 18.87 -1.01 -4.13
CA LYS A 29 18.00 -0.29 -5.10
C LYS A 29 17.32 0.91 -4.48
N GLY A 30 17.22 1.00 -3.15
CA GLY A 30 16.47 2.04 -2.46
C GLY A 30 14.96 1.75 -2.34
N THR A 31 14.51 0.57 -2.78
CA THR A 31 13.11 0.12 -2.72
C THR A 31 12.94 -1.06 -1.79
N LEU A 32 11.74 -1.22 -1.23
CA LEU A 32 11.34 -2.37 -0.41
C LEU A 32 10.50 -3.34 -1.24
N LYS A 33 10.64 -4.63 -0.98
CA LYS A 33 9.78 -5.65 -1.55
C LYS A 33 8.37 -5.57 -0.96
N ASP A 34 7.39 -5.96 -1.77
CA ASP A 34 6.02 -6.12 -1.30
C ASP A 34 5.94 -7.16 -0.18
N ILE A 35 5.03 -6.95 0.77
CA ILE A 35 4.80 -7.85 1.90
C ILE A 35 3.42 -8.50 1.83
N PRO A 36 3.30 -9.81 2.11
CA PRO A 36 2.02 -10.47 2.27
C PRO A 36 1.52 -10.32 3.71
N ILE A 37 0.36 -9.69 3.90
CA ILE A 37 -0.32 -9.62 5.19
C ILE A 37 -1.49 -10.60 5.16
N GLU A 38 -1.45 -11.63 6.00
CA GLU A 38 -2.43 -12.69 6.04
C GLU A 38 -3.41 -12.49 7.19
N ILE A 39 -4.70 -12.40 6.86
CA ILE A 39 -5.77 -12.22 7.84
C ILE A 39 -6.77 -13.36 7.72
N THR A 40 -7.03 -14.02 8.84
CA THR A 40 -8.07 -15.04 8.92
C THR A 40 -9.38 -14.42 9.35
N TYR A 41 -10.42 -14.65 8.57
CA TYR A 41 -11.78 -14.20 8.81
C TYR A 41 -12.68 -15.39 9.15
N ASN A 42 -13.62 -15.14 10.07
CA ASN A 42 -14.73 -16.04 10.32
C ASN A 42 -16.01 -15.31 9.94
N PHE A 43 -16.98 -16.05 9.43
CA PHE A 43 -18.32 -15.54 9.19
C PHE A 43 -19.37 -16.51 9.73
N LEU A 44 -20.53 -15.98 10.06
CA LEU A 44 -21.68 -16.71 10.57
C LEU A 44 -22.85 -16.45 9.63
N SER A 45 -23.41 -17.50 9.04
CA SER A 45 -24.62 -17.42 8.23
C SER A 45 -25.86 -17.48 9.12
N ASP A 46 -26.91 -16.78 8.71
CA ASP A 46 -28.18 -16.81 9.42
C ASP A 46 -28.86 -18.19 9.31
N ASP A 47 -28.74 -18.84 8.15
CA ASP A 47 -29.19 -20.20 7.92
C ASP A 47 -28.06 -21.10 7.36
N PRO A 48 -28.03 -22.42 7.72
CA PRO A 48 -27.07 -23.37 7.15
C PRO A 48 -27.10 -23.49 5.62
N GLU A 49 -28.28 -23.24 5.02
CA GLU A 49 -28.48 -23.34 3.57
C GLU A 49 -27.84 -22.14 2.84
N ASP A 50 -27.78 -20.97 3.47
CA ASP A 50 -27.23 -19.74 2.91
C ASP A 50 -25.70 -19.67 2.96
N TRP A 51 -25.05 -20.57 3.69
CA TRP A 51 -23.61 -20.55 3.93
C TRP A 51 -22.77 -20.36 2.65
N ALA A 52 -23.12 -21.06 1.58
CA ALA A 52 -22.38 -20.99 0.32
C ALA A 52 -22.62 -19.67 -0.43
N GLU A 53 -23.81 -19.09 -0.32
CA GLU A 53 -24.17 -17.80 -0.94
C GLU A 53 -23.51 -16.65 -0.19
N ASP A 54 -23.54 -16.67 1.13
CA ASP A 54 -22.86 -15.71 1.99
C ASP A 54 -21.37 -15.66 1.68
N PHE A 55 -20.70 -16.82 1.58
CA PHE A 55 -19.30 -16.85 1.22
C PHE A 55 -19.04 -16.26 -0.19
N ARG A 56 -19.90 -16.58 -1.18
CA ARG A 56 -19.78 -15.98 -2.52
C ARG A 56 -19.96 -14.47 -2.49
N SER A 57 -20.86 -13.97 -1.65
CA SER A 57 -21.11 -12.55 -1.46
C SER A 57 -19.89 -11.84 -0.83
N ILE A 58 -19.36 -12.41 0.24
CA ILE A 58 -18.13 -11.93 0.91
C ILE A 58 -16.96 -11.90 -0.08
N LYS A 59 -16.75 -13.00 -0.82
CA LYS A 59 -15.70 -13.09 -1.83
C LYS A 59 -15.81 -11.99 -2.89
N ARG A 60 -17.02 -11.76 -3.43
CA ARG A 60 -17.27 -10.69 -4.41
C ARG A 60 -16.93 -9.31 -3.85
N ARG A 61 -17.23 -9.06 -2.59
CA ARG A 61 -16.93 -7.78 -1.93
C ARG A 61 -15.43 -7.54 -1.85
N PHE A 62 -14.66 -8.51 -1.36
CA PHE A 62 -13.18 -8.40 -1.32
C PHE A 62 -12.56 -8.20 -2.70
N LEU A 63 -13.03 -8.95 -3.72
CA LEU A 63 -12.49 -8.86 -5.08
C LEU A 63 -12.88 -7.56 -5.79
N LYS A 64 -13.98 -6.93 -5.41
CA LYS A 64 -14.38 -5.64 -5.97
C LYS A 64 -13.48 -4.50 -5.49
N GLU A 65 -13.01 -4.59 -4.25
CA GLU A 65 -12.11 -3.62 -3.61
C GLU A 65 -10.67 -4.12 -3.64
N SER A 66 -10.20 -4.54 -4.82
CA SER A 66 -8.91 -5.21 -4.99
C SER A 66 -7.68 -4.35 -4.68
N THR A 67 -7.84 -3.04 -4.51
CA THR A 67 -6.79 -2.09 -4.13
C THR A 67 -7.34 -1.13 -3.07
N GLY A 68 -6.48 -0.61 -2.20
CA GLY A 68 -6.93 0.33 -1.17
C GLY A 68 -5.99 0.43 0.01
N MET A 69 -6.52 0.92 1.11
CA MET A 69 -5.80 1.11 2.36
C MET A 69 -6.18 0.00 3.35
N LEU A 70 -5.19 -0.74 3.85
CA LEU A 70 -5.36 -1.68 4.95
C LEU A 70 -4.93 -1.00 6.25
N MET A 71 -5.89 -0.76 7.14
CA MET A 71 -5.68 -0.13 8.44
C MET A 71 -6.00 -1.11 9.57
N PHE A 72 -5.30 -0.97 10.68
CA PHE A 72 -5.56 -1.74 11.90
C PHE A 72 -6.10 -0.82 12.99
N SER A 73 -7.10 -1.29 13.73
CA SER A 73 -7.75 -0.50 14.79
C SER A 73 -6.84 -0.19 15.98
N ASP A 74 -5.77 -0.94 16.16
CA ASP A 74 -4.75 -0.73 17.19
C ASP A 74 -3.62 0.22 16.74
N ASP A 75 -3.61 0.63 15.46
CA ASP A 75 -2.65 1.57 14.89
C ASP A 75 -3.34 2.48 13.85
N PRO A 76 -4.30 3.33 14.30
CA PRO A 76 -5.19 4.07 13.42
C PRO A 76 -4.52 5.23 12.68
N GLY A 77 -3.28 5.58 13.01
CA GLY A 77 -2.52 6.66 12.35
C GLY A 77 -1.85 6.22 11.05
N TYR A 78 -1.81 4.91 10.78
CA TYR A 78 -1.05 4.35 9.66
C TYR A 78 -1.88 3.38 8.82
N TYR A 79 -1.47 3.20 7.56
CA TYR A 79 -2.05 2.22 6.66
C TYR A 79 -1.00 1.57 5.76
N TYR A 80 -1.34 0.38 5.25
CA TYR A 80 -0.60 -0.31 4.19
C TYR A 80 -1.35 -0.13 2.87
N LYS A 81 -0.64 0.21 1.80
CA LYS A 81 -1.21 0.33 0.46
C LYS A 81 -1.31 -1.05 -0.17
N VAL A 82 -2.54 -1.50 -0.37
CA VAL A 82 -2.84 -2.83 -0.94
C VAL A 82 -2.72 -2.78 -2.45
N LYS A 83 -1.93 -3.69 -3.02
CA LYS A 83 -1.75 -3.86 -4.47
C LYS A 83 -2.59 -5.01 -5.02
N LYS A 84 -2.78 -6.06 -4.22
CA LYS A 84 -3.47 -7.28 -4.63
C LYS A 84 -4.14 -7.95 -3.42
N ILE A 85 -5.28 -8.58 -3.65
CA ILE A 85 -6.01 -9.38 -2.66
C ILE A 85 -6.18 -10.79 -3.20
N ASP A 86 -5.70 -11.79 -2.48
CA ASP A 86 -5.92 -13.20 -2.75
C ASP A 86 -6.77 -13.81 -1.63
N ILE A 87 -7.82 -14.53 -2.03
CA ILE A 87 -8.69 -15.24 -1.09
C ILE A 87 -8.35 -16.71 -1.16
N GLY A 88 -7.90 -17.25 -0.03
CA GLY A 88 -7.58 -18.66 0.13
C GLY A 88 -8.81 -19.54 0.19
N THR A 89 -8.57 -20.81 0.52
CA THR A 89 -9.61 -21.80 0.69
C THR A 89 -10.52 -21.44 1.88
N ASN A 90 -11.81 -21.69 1.72
CA ASN A 90 -12.77 -21.62 2.80
C ASN A 90 -12.93 -22.98 3.47
N GLU A 91 -13.12 -22.95 4.76
CA GLU A 91 -13.37 -24.11 5.58
C GLU A 91 -14.72 -23.93 6.29
N ARG A 92 -15.57 -24.97 6.25
CA ARG A 92 -16.82 -24.99 7.00
C ARG A 92 -16.57 -25.65 8.34
N LEU A 93 -16.44 -24.83 9.39
CA LEU A 93 -16.16 -25.31 10.75
C LEU A 93 -17.40 -25.94 11.42
N ALA A 94 -18.58 -25.40 11.10
CA ALA A 94 -19.86 -25.87 11.56
C ALA A 94 -20.95 -25.56 10.54
N LYS A 95 -22.20 -26.01 10.78
CA LYS A 95 -23.30 -25.82 9.82
C LYS A 95 -23.47 -24.37 9.34
N ARG A 96 -23.21 -23.39 10.21
CA ARG A 96 -23.38 -21.95 9.96
C ARG A 96 -22.08 -21.15 10.01
N ILE A 97 -20.98 -21.76 10.44
CA ILE A 97 -19.70 -21.06 10.66
C ILE A 97 -18.73 -21.40 9.54
N GLY A 98 -18.25 -20.38 8.86
CA GLY A 98 -17.17 -20.47 7.88
C GLY A 98 -15.91 -19.74 8.34
N LYS A 99 -14.77 -20.23 7.86
CA LYS A 99 -13.44 -19.64 8.06
C LYS A 99 -12.72 -19.58 6.72
N PHE A 100 -12.05 -18.48 6.47
CA PHE A 100 -11.21 -18.31 5.26
C PHE A 100 -10.06 -17.37 5.56
N GLN A 101 -9.02 -17.48 4.78
CA GLN A 101 -7.85 -16.60 4.84
C GLN A 101 -7.84 -15.65 3.65
N VAL A 102 -7.47 -14.41 3.90
CA VAL A 102 -7.23 -13.40 2.87
C VAL A 102 -5.80 -12.94 2.99
N THR A 103 -5.07 -12.96 1.87
CA THR A 103 -3.72 -12.44 1.76
C THR A 103 -3.77 -11.11 1.04
N PHE A 104 -3.36 -10.05 1.73
CA PHE A 104 -3.19 -8.71 1.18
C PHE A 104 -1.72 -8.54 0.80
N THR A 105 -1.43 -8.45 -0.49
CA THR A 105 -0.10 -8.06 -0.96
C THR A 105 -0.02 -6.54 -0.90
N CYS A 106 0.78 -6.04 0.00
CA CYS A 106 0.95 -4.61 0.27
C CYS A 106 2.33 -4.12 -0.14
N GLU A 107 2.46 -2.83 -0.41
CA GLU A 107 3.77 -2.20 -0.51
C GLU A 107 4.54 -2.37 0.80
N GLY A 108 5.87 -2.47 0.72
CA GLY A 108 6.73 -2.69 1.88
C GLY A 108 6.79 -1.52 2.86
N TYR A 109 6.10 -0.42 2.54
CA TYR A 109 6.04 0.80 3.34
C TYR A 109 4.75 0.89 4.14
N MET A 110 4.85 1.51 5.30
CA MET A 110 3.72 1.94 6.11
C MET A 110 3.53 3.44 5.92
N TYR A 111 2.33 3.86 5.58
CA TYR A 111 1.99 5.24 5.22
C TYR A 111 1.23 5.93 6.33
N LEU A 112 1.56 7.19 6.58
CA LEU A 112 0.83 8.03 7.52
C LEU A 112 -0.50 8.47 6.87
N ILE A 113 -1.61 8.35 7.58
CA ILE A 113 -2.93 8.80 7.08
C ILE A 113 -2.91 10.30 6.82
N GLU A 114 -2.34 11.08 7.75
CA GLU A 114 -2.18 12.53 7.57
C GLU A 114 -1.34 12.91 6.34
N GLY A 115 -0.45 12.02 5.90
CA GLY A 115 0.37 12.23 4.69
C GLY A 115 -0.43 12.16 3.39
N ALA A 116 -1.62 11.55 3.41
CA ALA A 116 -2.53 11.49 2.26
C ALA A 116 -3.41 12.74 2.13
N GLU A 117 -3.42 13.62 3.14
CA GLU A 117 -4.18 14.85 3.11
C GLU A 117 -3.47 15.95 2.33
N THR A 118 -4.21 16.61 1.44
CA THR A 118 -3.68 17.77 0.69
C THR A 118 -3.47 18.94 1.64
N ARG A 119 -2.26 19.50 1.65
CA ARG A 119 -1.87 20.65 2.49
C ARG A 119 -1.35 21.77 1.58
N ASN A 120 -1.52 23.01 2.05
CA ASN A 120 -0.88 24.14 1.38
C ASN A 120 0.64 23.99 1.44
N LEU A 121 1.30 24.28 0.32
CA LEU A 121 2.75 24.31 0.26
C LEU A 121 3.27 25.43 1.15
N SER A 122 4.23 25.12 2.00
CA SER A 122 5.00 26.09 2.81
C SER A 122 6.45 26.08 2.38
N ASP A 123 7.20 27.14 2.70
CA ASP A 123 8.60 27.29 2.32
C ASP A 123 9.50 26.17 2.83
N THR A 124 9.12 25.54 3.94
CA THR A 124 9.83 24.41 4.52
C THR A 124 8.85 23.39 5.07
N LEU A 125 8.99 22.16 4.62
CA LEU A 125 8.27 20.98 5.15
C LEU A 125 9.31 20.05 5.78
N TYR A 126 9.17 19.80 7.08
CA TYR A 126 10.01 18.82 7.76
C TYR A 126 9.39 17.44 7.64
N ASN A 127 10.16 16.48 7.07
CA ASN A 127 9.82 15.08 7.06
C ASN A 127 10.68 14.34 8.10
N ALA A 128 10.05 13.82 9.15
CA ALA A 128 10.71 13.05 10.21
C ALA A 128 10.94 11.57 9.84
N PHE A 129 10.41 11.15 8.70
CA PHE A 129 10.40 9.77 8.23
C PHE A 129 11.38 9.58 7.06
N GLU A 130 11.27 8.45 6.37
CA GLU A 130 12.06 8.15 5.19
C GLU A 130 11.68 9.09 4.01
N GLU A 131 12.50 9.07 2.98
CA GLU A 131 12.28 9.85 1.75
C GLU A 131 10.90 9.58 1.19
N CYS A 132 10.12 10.64 1.00
CA CYS A 132 8.80 10.56 0.38
C CYS A 132 8.81 11.11 -1.05
N LYS A 133 7.90 10.60 -1.86
CA LYS A 133 7.66 11.08 -3.23
C LYS A 133 6.31 11.80 -3.24
N PRO A 134 6.30 13.12 -3.01
CA PRO A 134 5.06 13.89 -2.89
C PRO A 134 4.37 14.09 -4.24
N VAL A 135 3.05 14.27 -4.18
CA VAL A 135 2.25 14.74 -5.30
C VAL A 135 1.99 16.24 -5.11
N TYR A 136 2.36 17.06 -6.10
CA TYR A 136 2.10 18.49 -6.09
C TYR A 136 0.90 18.80 -6.96
N GLU A 137 -0.07 19.54 -6.39
CA GLU A 137 -1.20 20.09 -7.11
C GLU A 137 -1.02 21.61 -7.20
N ILE A 138 -0.92 22.16 -8.42
CA ILE A 138 -0.72 23.57 -8.65
C ILE A 138 -1.90 24.10 -9.48
N ALA A 139 -2.60 25.11 -8.96
CA ALA A 139 -3.69 25.76 -9.67
C ALA A 139 -3.27 27.18 -10.09
N GLY A 140 -3.56 27.56 -11.34
CA GLY A 140 -3.26 28.87 -11.88
C GLY A 140 -3.23 28.88 -13.41
N ASP A 141 -2.91 30.05 -13.96
CA ASP A 141 -2.76 30.25 -15.40
C ASP A 141 -1.42 30.94 -15.69
N GLY A 142 -0.71 30.44 -16.70
CA GLY A 142 0.58 30.97 -17.14
C GLY A 142 1.77 30.08 -16.77
N VAL A 143 2.96 30.66 -16.88
CA VAL A 143 4.21 29.94 -16.59
C VAL A 143 4.45 29.89 -15.09
N CYS A 144 4.58 28.68 -14.56
CA CYS A 144 4.89 28.41 -13.16
C CYS A 144 6.20 27.61 -13.07
N THR A 145 7.06 27.96 -12.13
CA THR A 145 8.26 27.20 -11.78
C THR A 145 8.14 26.69 -10.35
N LEU A 146 8.19 25.38 -10.18
CA LEU A 146 8.26 24.72 -8.88
C LEU A 146 9.73 24.36 -8.62
N THR A 147 10.29 24.86 -7.53
CA THR A 147 11.64 24.51 -7.07
C THR A 147 11.56 23.70 -5.79
N VAL A 148 12.08 22.47 -5.80
CA VAL A 148 12.11 21.59 -4.63
C VAL A 148 13.53 21.06 -4.43
N ASN A 149 14.14 21.33 -3.30
CA ASN A 149 15.49 20.89 -2.95
C ASN A 149 16.53 21.21 -4.05
N GLY A 150 16.38 22.37 -4.71
CA GLY A 150 17.27 22.81 -5.79
C GLY A 150 16.95 22.23 -7.18
N THR A 151 15.95 21.36 -7.29
CA THR A 151 15.45 20.87 -8.58
C THR A 151 14.29 21.73 -9.05
N GLU A 152 14.35 22.21 -10.29
CA GLU A 152 13.36 23.09 -10.89
C GLU A 152 12.55 22.38 -11.97
N VAL A 153 11.22 22.53 -11.89
CA VAL A 153 10.28 22.10 -12.93
C VAL A 153 9.46 23.29 -13.36
N THR A 154 9.59 23.69 -14.63
CA THR A 154 8.84 24.80 -15.21
C THR A 154 7.76 24.26 -16.16
N ALA A 155 6.53 24.69 -15.98
CA ALA A 155 5.41 24.33 -16.83
C ALA A 155 4.49 25.53 -17.10
N ASN A 156 3.85 25.53 -18.26
CA ASN A 156 2.77 26.48 -18.56
C ASN A 156 1.45 25.85 -18.15
N ILE A 157 0.76 26.46 -17.19
CA ILE A 157 -0.45 25.92 -16.57
C ILE A 157 -1.66 26.63 -17.17
N GLY A 158 -2.69 25.84 -17.52
CA GLY A 158 -4.03 26.30 -17.86
C GLY A 158 -5.03 25.65 -16.91
N GLY A 159 -5.26 26.28 -15.74
CA GLY A 159 -6.17 25.81 -14.70
C GLY A 159 -5.50 24.97 -13.62
N LYS A 160 -5.16 23.68 -13.85
CA LYS A 160 -4.55 22.78 -12.85
C LYS A 160 -3.42 21.94 -13.46
N LEU A 161 -2.32 21.84 -12.73
CA LEU A 161 -1.22 20.91 -13.00
C LEU A 161 -1.05 19.98 -11.82
N VAL A 162 -0.85 18.69 -12.10
CA VAL A 162 -0.50 17.66 -11.09
C VAL A 162 0.88 17.12 -11.45
N ILE A 163 1.81 17.18 -10.51
CA ILE A 163 3.14 16.58 -10.63
C ILE A 163 3.20 15.43 -9.60
N ASP A 164 3.20 14.21 -10.11
CA ASP A 164 3.26 13.00 -9.29
C ASP A 164 4.68 12.42 -9.35
N LEU A 165 5.39 12.46 -8.22
CA LEU A 165 6.73 11.89 -8.08
C LEU A 165 6.72 10.45 -7.58
N SER A 166 5.54 9.86 -7.37
CA SER A 166 5.39 8.48 -6.92
C SER A 166 5.43 7.45 -8.06
N LEU A 167 5.38 7.92 -9.32
CA LEU A 167 5.41 7.09 -10.54
C LEU A 167 6.82 6.74 -10.97
#